data_26c4ee1a3609fa98031675702cc3ebc8
#
_entry.id   26c4ee1a3609fa98031675702cc3ebc8
#
_cell.length_a   1.000
_cell.length_b   1.000
_cell.length_c   1.000
_cell.angle_alpha   90.00
_cell.angle_beta   90.00
_cell.angle_gamma   90.00
#
_symmetry.space_group_name_H-M   'P 1'
#
loop_
_entity.id
_entity.type
_entity.pdbx_description
1 polymer ?
#
loop_
_entity_poly.entity_id
_entity_poly.type
_entity_poly.pdbx_seq_one_letter_code
_entity_poly.pdbx_strand_id
1 'polypeptide(L)'
;MILGIHVPPEAVENDEVRALTENYRTGFRRFQRLNLAAGVLCPAFCFLNTGAGFLVWTLWILEYCLLFPLRSIVSLRKMYAVKKKHHWIRNDIHPHVTVDTRVSAISDRFPVPWQWHLPALAAGIGMILFPALRNPLLDLPGGWIYLVYLAFCPALPVFFLCFHLFLTTRGNRVFSQDTEVNEKVNRMIKRTWSVVMLIADYSSCLGLVWLCLRIVFEGGLTFWDYGIYTVADLVGAAAVITGILLIRQRRRDILSLDPHPLLTDDDEYWKNGWYSNPYDRHLFVEDRMNSSSYSLNMAHPAAKWWIAFAVFICIAAVSVCIILAVILGDLDGSSPDLKITEDQGMISYSFYDCSFSADEIQSVELISELPEDDYDRVNGGDTDNVLVGYFEGEKTGEVMMFLIKDETPLIRIELPDQTVFLNSDADGQTEKWYEEINMLRDK
;
A
#
# COMPACT_ATOMS: atom_id res chain seq x y z
N MET A 1 27.43 -9.87 -15.79
CA MET A 1 27.10 -10.32 -14.42
C MET A 1 26.16 -11.50 -14.45
N ILE A 2 26.40 -12.52 -13.61
CA ILE A 2 25.53 -13.68 -13.41
C ILE A 2 25.19 -13.74 -11.92
N LEU A 3 23.90 -13.80 -11.59
CA LEU A 3 23.38 -13.75 -10.21
C LEU A 3 24.00 -12.62 -9.36
N GLY A 4 24.18 -11.45 -9.97
CA GLY A 4 24.72 -10.24 -9.32
C GLY A 4 26.24 -10.18 -9.17
N ILE A 5 27.00 -11.17 -9.66
CA ILE A 5 28.46 -11.27 -9.58
C ILE A 5 29.09 -11.14 -10.97
N HIS A 6 30.23 -10.45 -11.06
CA HIS A 6 31.02 -10.35 -12.29
C HIS A 6 31.77 -11.67 -12.49
N VAL A 7 31.42 -12.37 -13.57
CA VAL A 7 32.03 -13.62 -13.96
C VAL A 7 32.79 -13.38 -15.29
N PRO A 8 34.02 -13.82 -15.44
CA PRO A 8 34.75 -13.71 -16.72
C PRO A 8 33.99 -14.38 -17.87
N PRO A 9 34.10 -13.90 -19.11
CA PRO A 9 33.41 -14.50 -20.26
C PRO A 9 33.67 -15.98 -20.41
N GLU A 10 34.90 -16.42 -20.19
CA GLU A 10 35.34 -17.83 -20.30
C GLU A 10 34.67 -18.71 -19.21
N ALA A 11 34.35 -18.13 -18.08
CA ALA A 11 33.74 -18.84 -16.95
C ALA A 11 32.21 -18.97 -17.05
N VAL A 12 31.57 -18.32 -18.02
CA VAL A 12 30.11 -18.42 -18.24
C VAL A 12 29.70 -19.85 -18.55
N GLU A 13 30.56 -20.60 -19.24
CA GLU A 13 30.35 -22.00 -19.61
C GLU A 13 30.71 -23.00 -18.50
N ASN A 14 31.24 -22.54 -17.37
CA ASN A 14 31.61 -23.41 -16.24
C ASN A 14 30.37 -24.12 -15.67
N ASP A 15 30.51 -25.43 -15.42
CA ASP A 15 29.40 -26.28 -14.96
C ASP A 15 28.81 -25.82 -13.61
N GLU A 16 29.64 -25.31 -12.68
CA GLU A 16 29.17 -24.81 -11.39
C GLU A 16 28.32 -23.52 -11.59
N VAL A 17 28.73 -22.64 -12.49
CA VAL A 17 28.00 -21.39 -12.83
C VAL A 17 26.67 -21.73 -13.48
N ARG A 18 26.65 -22.66 -14.45
CA ARG A 18 25.45 -23.14 -15.12
C ARG A 18 24.48 -23.80 -14.11
N ALA A 19 24.98 -24.71 -13.30
CA ALA A 19 24.18 -25.40 -12.30
C ALA A 19 23.55 -24.43 -11.29
N LEU A 20 24.29 -23.45 -10.76
CA LEU A 20 23.75 -22.42 -9.86
C LEU A 20 22.69 -21.56 -10.53
N THR A 21 22.92 -21.18 -11.80
CA THR A 21 21.99 -20.35 -12.56
C THR A 21 20.67 -21.09 -12.82
N GLU A 22 20.75 -22.36 -13.22
CA GLU A 22 19.59 -23.18 -13.47
C GLU A 22 18.82 -23.51 -12.19
N ASN A 23 19.53 -23.83 -11.11
CA ASN A 23 18.92 -24.03 -9.79
C ASN A 23 18.18 -22.78 -9.31
N TYR A 24 18.77 -21.60 -9.51
CA TYR A 24 18.09 -20.33 -9.19
C TYR A 24 16.83 -20.14 -10.04
N ARG A 25 16.91 -20.32 -11.36
CA ARG A 25 15.79 -20.15 -12.28
C ARG A 25 14.63 -21.11 -11.94
N THR A 26 14.97 -22.38 -11.74
CA THR A 26 13.97 -23.42 -11.43
C THR A 26 13.33 -23.18 -10.07
N GLY A 27 14.15 -22.89 -9.05
CA GLY A 27 13.68 -22.57 -7.71
C GLY A 27 12.83 -21.30 -7.68
N PHE A 28 13.22 -20.28 -8.45
CA PHE A 28 12.48 -19.04 -8.56
C PHE A 28 11.11 -19.24 -9.25
N ARG A 29 11.07 -19.96 -10.37
CA ARG A 29 9.82 -20.31 -11.08
C ARG A 29 8.87 -21.11 -10.18
N ARG A 30 9.41 -22.08 -9.40
CA ARG A 30 8.62 -22.86 -8.44
C ARG A 30 8.05 -21.95 -7.35
N PHE A 31 8.84 -21.07 -6.78
CA PHE A 31 8.43 -20.10 -5.78
C PHE A 31 7.30 -19.20 -6.29
N GLN A 32 7.46 -18.63 -7.49
CA GLN A 32 6.42 -17.77 -8.08
C GLN A 32 5.12 -18.53 -8.34
N ARG A 33 5.17 -19.77 -8.84
CA ARG A 33 3.97 -20.58 -9.06
C ARG A 33 3.23 -20.91 -7.76
N LEU A 34 3.97 -21.26 -6.71
CA LEU A 34 3.39 -21.55 -5.40
C LEU A 34 2.75 -20.31 -4.78
N ASN A 35 3.44 -19.16 -4.87
CA ASN A 35 2.90 -17.90 -4.36
C ASN A 35 1.69 -17.40 -5.17
N LEU A 36 1.70 -17.58 -6.50
CA LEU A 36 0.53 -17.28 -7.32
C LEU A 36 -0.68 -18.15 -6.93
N ALA A 37 -0.46 -19.46 -6.76
CA ALA A 37 -1.52 -20.37 -6.33
C ALA A 37 -2.02 -20.01 -4.91
N ALA A 38 -1.13 -19.71 -3.97
CA ALA A 38 -1.50 -19.26 -2.64
C ALA A 38 -2.30 -17.97 -2.68
N GLY A 39 -1.85 -16.96 -3.45
CA GLY A 39 -2.56 -15.69 -3.60
C GLY A 39 -3.96 -15.81 -4.19
N VAL A 40 -4.17 -16.76 -5.12
CA VAL A 40 -5.50 -17.07 -5.68
C VAL A 40 -6.39 -17.78 -4.65
N LEU A 41 -5.81 -18.57 -3.75
CA LEU A 41 -6.55 -19.31 -2.72
C LEU A 41 -6.83 -18.49 -1.46
N CYS A 42 -6.00 -17.47 -1.15
CA CYS A 42 -6.18 -16.64 0.04
C CYS A 42 -7.59 -16.05 0.19
N PRO A 43 -8.25 -15.50 -0.86
CA PRO A 43 -9.61 -14.97 -0.75
C PRO A 43 -10.66 -16.01 -0.33
N ALA A 44 -10.40 -17.30 -0.56
CA ALA A 44 -11.33 -18.35 -0.15
C ALA A 44 -11.52 -18.45 1.38
N PHE A 45 -10.55 -17.95 2.16
CA PHE A 45 -10.66 -17.91 3.61
C PHE A 45 -11.65 -16.84 4.10
N CYS A 46 -11.99 -15.83 3.27
CA CYS A 46 -13.03 -14.86 3.59
C CYS A 46 -14.42 -15.52 3.69
N PHE A 47 -14.67 -16.64 2.97
CA PHE A 47 -15.92 -17.41 3.08
C PHE A 47 -16.08 -18.16 4.42
N LEU A 48 -14.99 -18.32 5.18
CA LEU A 48 -15.06 -18.89 6.52
C LEU A 48 -15.31 -17.79 7.57
N ASN A 49 -14.58 -16.71 7.46
CA ASN A 49 -14.65 -15.54 8.34
C ASN A 49 -13.80 -14.41 7.72
N THR A 50 -14.32 -13.21 7.66
CA THR A 50 -13.66 -12.03 7.07
C THR A 50 -12.30 -11.75 7.74
N GLY A 51 -12.23 -11.83 9.07
CA GLY A 51 -11.00 -11.63 9.83
C GLY A 51 -9.94 -12.70 9.53
N ALA A 52 -10.34 -13.96 9.38
CA ALA A 52 -9.43 -15.05 9.02
C ALA A 52 -8.86 -14.85 7.61
N GLY A 53 -9.69 -14.44 6.65
CA GLY A 53 -9.25 -14.12 5.30
C GLY A 53 -8.22 -13.00 5.27
N PHE A 54 -8.45 -11.94 6.01
CA PHE A 54 -7.54 -10.80 6.14
C PHE A 54 -6.19 -11.20 6.77
N LEU A 55 -6.23 -12.02 7.82
CA LEU A 55 -5.02 -12.52 8.47
C LEU A 55 -4.18 -13.41 7.53
N VAL A 56 -4.82 -14.36 6.84
CA VAL A 56 -4.14 -15.26 5.89
C VAL A 56 -3.51 -14.46 4.74
N TRP A 57 -4.21 -13.47 4.21
CA TRP A 57 -3.69 -12.59 3.16
C TRP A 57 -2.48 -11.78 3.63
N THR A 58 -2.54 -11.23 4.84
CA THR A 58 -1.42 -10.50 5.46
C THR A 58 -0.19 -11.40 5.63
N LEU A 59 -0.37 -12.61 6.16
CA LEU A 59 0.70 -13.58 6.35
C LEU A 59 1.34 -14.01 5.02
N TRP A 60 0.54 -14.18 3.97
CA TRP A 60 1.03 -14.49 2.63
C TRP A 60 1.89 -13.35 2.05
N ILE A 61 1.46 -12.09 2.18
CA ILE A 61 2.26 -10.93 1.75
C ILE A 61 3.60 -10.89 2.49
N LEU A 62 3.60 -11.11 3.80
CA LEU A 62 4.81 -11.11 4.61
C LEU A 62 5.77 -12.22 4.20
N GLU A 63 5.27 -13.43 3.98
CA GLU A 63 6.07 -14.54 3.48
C GLU A 63 6.75 -14.16 2.16
N TYR A 64 5.98 -13.64 1.21
CA TYR A 64 6.51 -13.22 -0.08
C TYR A 64 7.58 -12.13 0.06
N CYS A 65 7.32 -11.10 0.86
CA CYS A 65 8.25 -9.99 1.10
C CYS A 65 9.55 -10.43 1.77
N LEU A 66 9.51 -11.46 2.60
CA LEU A 66 10.70 -12.00 3.28
C LEU A 66 11.48 -12.99 2.40
N LEU A 67 10.80 -13.94 1.78
CA LEU A 67 11.47 -15.04 1.07
C LEU A 67 11.99 -14.63 -0.31
N PHE A 68 11.35 -13.66 -0.97
CA PHE A 68 11.79 -13.17 -2.27
C PHE A 68 13.23 -12.61 -2.25
N PRO A 69 13.60 -11.63 -1.39
CA PRO A 69 14.97 -11.12 -1.32
C PRO A 69 15.96 -12.15 -0.75
N LEU A 70 15.55 -12.99 0.19
CA LEU A 70 16.44 -14.02 0.76
C LEU A 70 16.97 -14.97 -0.31
N ARG A 71 16.16 -15.35 -1.29
CA ARG A 71 16.58 -16.21 -2.41
C ARG A 71 17.68 -15.56 -3.26
N SER A 72 17.53 -14.27 -3.53
CA SER A 72 18.51 -13.48 -4.28
C SER A 72 19.83 -13.38 -3.51
N ILE A 73 19.75 -13.06 -2.21
CA ILE A 73 20.91 -12.98 -1.30
C ILE A 73 21.69 -14.31 -1.27
N VAL A 74 20.98 -15.44 -1.07
CA VAL A 74 21.61 -16.77 -1.00
C VAL A 74 22.29 -17.12 -2.33
N SER A 75 21.65 -16.80 -3.46
CA SER A 75 22.20 -17.11 -4.79
C SER A 75 23.43 -16.29 -5.09
N LEU A 76 23.43 -14.99 -4.74
CA LEU A 76 24.56 -14.09 -4.88
C LEU A 76 25.76 -14.58 -4.05
N ARG A 77 25.53 -14.95 -2.77
CA ARG A 77 26.58 -15.51 -1.89
C ARG A 77 27.20 -16.77 -2.48
N LYS A 78 26.39 -17.69 -3.00
CA LYS A 78 26.87 -18.92 -3.62
C LYS A 78 27.72 -18.63 -4.85
N MET A 79 27.27 -17.70 -5.73
CA MET A 79 28.02 -17.31 -6.90
C MET A 79 29.34 -16.62 -6.54
N TYR A 80 29.36 -15.77 -5.52
CA TYR A 80 30.60 -15.17 -5.02
C TYR A 80 31.57 -16.24 -4.47
N ALA A 81 31.07 -17.26 -3.78
CA ALA A 81 31.90 -18.38 -3.32
C ALA A 81 32.55 -19.15 -4.48
N VAL A 82 31.80 -19.39 -5.57
CA VAL A 82 32.35 -20.00 -6.79
C VAL A 82 33.41 -19.12 -7.42
N LYS A 83 33.18 -17.82 -7.54
CA LYS A 83 34.16 -16.84 -8.03
C LYS A 83 35.47 -16.90 -7.24
N LYS A 84 35.35 -16.95 -5.90
CA LYS A 84 36.51 -17.05 -4.99
C LYS A 84 37.25 -18.36 -5.14
N LYS A 85 36.53 -19.50 -5.26
CA LYS A 85 37.07 -20.84 -5.41
C LYS A 85 37.93 -20.96 -6.68
N HIS A 86 37.49 -20.35 -7.77
CA HIS A 86 38.18 -20.39 -9.06
C HIS A 86 39.17 -19.24 -9.27
N HIS A 87 39.43 -18.42 -8.25
CA HIS A 87 40.37 -17.29 -8.31
C HIS A 87 40.05 -16.28 -9.42
N TRP A 88 38.77 -16.05 -9.78
CA TRP A 88 38.34 -15.08 -10.77
C TRP A 88 38.31 -13.65 -10.23
N ILE A 89 38.91 -13.41 -9.06
CA ILE A 89 39.01 -12.08 -8.44
C ILE A 89 40.13 -11.33 -9.15
N ARG A 90 39.82 -10.19 -9.71
CA ARG A 90 40.80 -9.30 -10.34
C ARG A 90 41.31 -8.31 -9.28
N ASN A 91 42.46 -8.61 -8.71
CA ASN A 91 43.11 -7.76 -7.70
C ASN A 91 43.73 -6.47 -8.27
N ASP A 92 43.85 -6.37 -9.60
CA ASP A 92 44.37 -5.23 -10.35
C ASP A 92 43.35 -4.11 -10.51
N ILE A 93 42.07 -4.36 -10.22
CA ILE A 93 40.99 -3.37 -10.31
C ILE A 93 40.67 -2.91 -8.90
N HIS A 94 41.37 -1.88 -8.42
CA HIS A 94 40.96 -1.21 -7.18
C HIS A 94 39.60 -0.53 -7.40
N PRO A 95 38.63 -0.73 -6.51
CA PRO A 95 37.33 -0.10 -6.61
C PRO A 95 37.46 1.38 -6.24
N HIS A 96 37.95 2.18 -7.17
CA HIS A 96 37.89 3.63 -7.05
C HIS A 96 36.49 4.10 -7.43
N VAL A 97 35.94 5.01 -6.65
CA VAL A 97 34.77 5.79 -7.05
C VAL A 97 35.20 6.67 -8.23
N THR A 98 34.94 6.20 -9.44
CA THR A 98 35.24 6.96 -10.65
C THR A 98 34.20 8.03 -10.83
N VAL A 99 34.62 9.29 -10.93
CA VAL A 99 33.72 10.42 -11.17
C VAL A 99 34.04 11.04 -12.52
N ASP A 100 33.04 11.15 -13.37
CA ASP A 100 33.14 11.93 -14.60
C ASP A 100 32.78 13.39 -14.27
N THR A 101 33.82 14.23 -14.20
CA THR A 101 33.68 15.64 -13.81
C THR A 101 32.89 16.46 -14.82
N ARG A 102 33.00 16.13 -16.13
CA ARG A 102 32.29 16.82 -17.21
C ARG A 102 30.78 16.51 -17.12
N VAL A 103 30.43 15.24 -16.98
CA VAL A 103 29.01 14.83 -16.80
C VAL A 103 28.43 15.41 -15.53
N SER A 104 29.21 15.48 -14.45
CA SER A 104 28.76 16.05 -13.19
C SER A 104 28.48 17.56 -13.31
N ALA A 105 29.28 18.29 -14.06
CA ALA A 105 29.10 19.74 -14.25
C ALA A 105 27.81 20.13 -14.99
N ILE A 106 27.26 19.24 -15.83
CA ILE A 106 26.05 19.54 -16.64
C ILE A 106 24.82 18.74 -16.19
N SER A 107 24.95 17.94 -15.16
CA SER A 107 23.94 17.00 -14.68
C SER A 107 22.59 17.65 -14.32
N ASP A 108 22.60 18.87 -13.81
CA ASP A 108 21.40 19.59 -13.40
C ASP A 108 20.48 19.98 -14.56
N ARG A 109 21.01 19.90 -15.80
CA ARG A 109 20.24 20.16 -17.04
C ARG A 109 19.60 18.92 -17.63
N PHE A 110 19.82 17.75 -17.06
CA PHE A 110 19.30 16.49 -17.62
C PHE A 110 17.83 16.25 -17.36
N PRO A 111 17.31 16.46 -16.13
CA PRO A 111 15.89 16.26 -15.82
C PRO A 111 15.00 17.34 -16.43
N VAL A 112 13.72 17.03 -16.54
CA VAL A 112 12.69 18.06 -16.72
C VAL A 112 12.61 18.89 -15.45
N PRO A 113 12.41 20.20 -15.52
CA PRO A 113 12.35 21.06 -14.34
C PRO A 113 11.26 20.64 -13.34
N TRP A 114 11.61 20.53 -12.08
CA TRP A 114 10.70 20.13 -11.00
C TRP A 114 9.51 21.08 -10.81
N GLN A 115 9.66 22.33 -11.25
CA GLN A 115 8.61 23.35 -11.19
C GLN A 115 7.31 22.93 -11.88
N TRP A 116 7.38 21.94 -12.76
CA TRP A 116 6.18 21.37 -13.40
C TRP A 116 5.27 20.61 -12.42
N HIS A 117 5.69 20.33 -11.18
CA HIS A 117 4.80 19.84 -10.12
C HIS A 117 3.94 20.95 -9.49
N LEU A 118 4.32 22.24 -9.65
CA LEU A 118 3.62 23.36 -9.01
C LEU A 118 2.15 23.50 -9.42
N PRO A 119 1.73 23.29 -10.67
CA PRO A 119 0.31 23.35 -11.03
C PRO A 119 -0.53 22.30 -10.30
N ALA A 120 -0.07 21.06 -10.19
CA ALA A 120 -0.76 20.01 -9.44
C ALA A 120 -0.83 20.34 -7.94
N LEU A 121 0.27 20.82 -7.38
CA LEU A 121 0.32 21.28 -5.99
C LEU A 121 -0.62 22.46 -5.74
N ALA A 122 -0.67 23.43 -6.66
CA ALA A 122 -1.58 24.58 -6.55
C ALA A 122 -3.06 24.14 -6.61
N ALA A 123 -3.40 23.18 -7.47
CA ALA A 123 -4.73 22.60 -7.52
C ALA A 123 -5.10 21.93 -6.18
N GLY A 124 -4.21 21.09 -5.64
CA GLY A 124 -4.42 20.43 -4.35
C GLY A 124 -4.54 21.40 -3.17
N ILE A 125 -3.71 22.44 -3.11
CA ILE A 125 -3.81 23.52 -2.11
C ILE A 125 -5.11 24.30 -2.29
N GLY A 126 -5.54 24.52 -3.53
CA GLY A 126 -6.79 25.21 -3.86
C GLY A 126 -8.01 24.51 -3.25
N MET A 127 -8.06 23.18 -3.25
CA MET A 127 -9.13 22.41 -2.61
C MET A 127 -9.27 22.72 -1.11
N ILE A 128 -8.16 23.00 -0.43
CA ILE A 128 -8.17 23.36 1.00
C ILE A 128 -8.49 24.84 1.23
N LEU A 129 -7.88 25.73 0.45
CA LEU A 129 -7.94 27.16 0.70
C LEU A 129 -9.26 27.81 0.28
N PHE A 130 -9.93 27.29 -0.76
CA PHE A 130 -11.20 27.85 -1.21
C PHE A 130 -12.37 27.28 -0.41
N PRO A 131 -13.07 28.10 0.43
CA PRO A 131 -14.22 27.64 1.23
C PRO A 131 -15.32 27.00 0.37
N ALA A 132 -15.54 27.52 -0.86
CA ALA A 132 -16.54 26.97 -1.78
C ALA A 132 -16.24 25.53 -2.25
N LEU A 133 -14.99 25.07 -2.14
CA LEU A 133 -14.61 23.70 -2.47
C LEU A 133 -14.48 22.82 -1.22
N ARG A 134 -14.04 23.39 -0.12
CA ARG A 134 -13.79 22.66 1.14
C ARG A 134 -15.07 22.43 1.95
N ASN A 135 -15.87 23.50 2.16
CA ASN A 135 -17.00 23.43 3.10
C ASN A 135 -18.05 22.39 2.69
N PRO A 136 -18.46 22.27 1.41
CA PRO A 136 -19.39 21.22 1.02
C PRO A 136 -18.93 19.79 1.33
N LEU A 137 -17.60 19.54 1.34
CA LEU A 137 -17.05 18.25 1.72
C LEU A 137 -17.11 18.00 3.22
N LEU A 138 -16.92 19.06 4.03
CA LEU A 138 -16.90 18.96 5.50
C LEU A 138 -18.28 18.96 6.12
N ASP A 139 -19.28 19.53 5.41
CA ASP A 139 -20.65 19.60 5.86
C ASP A 139 -21.44 18.30 5.58
N LEU A 140 -20.85 17.34 4.85
CA LEU A 140 -21.45 16.03 4.62
C LEU A 140 -21.37 15.14 5.87
N PRO A 141 -22.32 14.21 6.07
CA PRO A 141 -22.23 13.17 7.07
C PRO A 141 -20.88 12.42 6.99
N GLY A 142 -20.24 12.22 8.12
CA GLY A 142 -18.90 11.64 8.13
C GLY A 142 -17.78 12.55 7.62
N GLY A 143 -17.96 13.89 7.66
CA GLY A 143 -17.05 14.90 7.14
C GLY A 143 -15.56 14.73 7.50
N TRP A 144 -15.24 14.03 8.61
CA TRP A 144 -13.86 13.70 8.96
C TRP A 144 -13.14 12.82 7.90
N ILE A 145 -13.88 11.98 7.15
CA ILE A 145 -13.32 11.16 6.06
C ILE A 145 -12.83 12.07 4.93
N TYR A 146 -13.59 13.13 4.65
CA TYR A 146 -13.23 14.09 3.60
C TYR A 146 -12.03 14.97 3.98
N LEU A 147 -11.72 15.12 5.27
CA LEU A 147 -10.44 15.70 5.70
C LEU A 147 -9.25 14.89 5.17
N VAL A 148 -9.38 13.56 5.11
CA VAL A 148 -8.34 12.69 4.55
C VAL A 148 -8.19 12.97 3.04
N TYR A 149 -9.27 13.03 2.27
CA TYR A 149 -9.21 13.39 0.85
C TYR A 149 -8.56 14.77 0.64
N LEU A 150 -8.98 15.77 1.39
CA LEU A 150 -8.41 17.12 1.33
C LEU A 150 -6.91 17.14 1.68
N ALA A 151 -6.49 16.36 2.68
CA ALA A 151 -5.08 16.26 3.06
C ALA A 151 -4.23 15.60 1.95
N PHE A 152 -4.78 14.58 1.26
CA PHE A 152 -4.10 13.92 0.16
C PHE A 152 -3.97 14.79 -1.09
N CYS A 153 -4.86 15.76 -1.33
CA CYS A 153 -4.78 16.64 -2.49
C CYS A 153 -3.42 17.36 -2.63
N PRO A 154 -2.85 18.04 -1.64
CA PRO A 154 -1.49 18.58 -1.71
C PRO A 154 -0.40 17.55 -1.37
N ALA A 155 -0.71 16.49 -0.61
CA ALA A 155 0.29 15.52 -0.19
C ALA A 155 0.82 14.68 -1.37
N LEU A 156 -0.04 14.31 -2.33
CA LEU A 156 0.35 13.56 -3.51
C LEU A 156 1.36 14.31 -4.40
N PRO A 157 1.12 15.58 -4.81
CA PRO A 157 2.12 16.36 -5.54
C PRO A 157 3.43 16.52 -4.78
N VAL A 158 3.39 16.74 -3.47
CA VAL A 158 4.61 16.80 -2.64
C VAL A 158 5.36 15.46 -2.64
N PHE A 159 4.65 14.35 -2.52
CA PHE A 159 5.22 13.01 -2.59
C PHE A 159 5.96 12.77 -3.92
N PHE A 160 5.30 13.02 -5.06
CA PHE A 160 5.91 12.84 -6.37
C PHE A 160 7.05 13.82 -6.63
N LEU A 161 6.96 15.06 -6.14
CA LEU A 161 8.04 16.04 -6.18
C LEU A 161 9.25 15.54 -5.39
N CYS A 162 9.06 15.02 -4.18
CA CYS A 162 10.14 14.44 -3.38
C CYS A 162 10.83 13.29 -4.12
N PHE A 163 10.06 12.39 -4.75
CA PHE A 163 10.63 11.31 -5.56
C PHE A 163 11.30 11.82 -6.83
N HIS A 164 10.73 12.81 -7.51
CA HIS A 164 11.39 13.46 -8.64
C HIS A 164 12.77 13.98 -8.26
N LEU A 165 12.86 14.77 -7.20
CA LEU A 165 14.12 15.31 -6.70
C LEU A 165 15.07 14.18 -6.27
N PHE A 166 14.60 13.21 -5.52
CA PHE A 166 15.40 12.08 -5.07
C PHE A 166 16.03 11.30 -6.23
N LEU A 167 15.29 11.04 -7.31
CA LEU A 167 15.78 10.25 -8.45
C LEU A 167 16.67 11.06 -9.39
N THR A 168 16.49 12.38 -9.46
CA THR A 168 17.21 13.24 -10.43
C THR A 168 18.42 13.96 -9.85
N THR A 169 18.46 14.26 -8.57
CA THR A 169 19.61 14.93 -7.92
C THR A 169 20.73 13.98 -7.54
N ARG A 170 20.55 12.68 -7.72
CA ARG A 170 21.60 11.70 -7.44
C ARG A 170 22.85 11.91 -8.29
N GLY A 171 24.00 11.56 -7.73
CA GLY A 171 25.27 11.56 -8.43
C GLY A 171 25.23 10.72 -9.71
N ASN A 172 25.95 11.20 -10.72
CA ASN A 172 26.04 10.46 -12.00
C ASN A 172 26.89 9.21 -11.82
N ARG A 173 26.54 8.18 -12.60
CA ARG A 173 27.34 6.96 -12.66
C ARG A 173 28.25 6.99 -13.89
N VAL A 174 29.40 6.39 -13.72
CA VAL A 174 30.35 6.16 -14.81
C VAL A 174 30.18 4.72 -15.29
N PHE A 175 29.79 4.57 -16.54
CA PHE A 175 29.53 3.27 -17.18
C PHE A 175 30.62 2.91 -18.19
N SER A 176 31.30 3.92 -18.72
CA SER A 176 32.29 3.82 -19.78
C SER A 176 33.48 4.72 -19.48
N GLN A 177 34.61 4.44 -20.14
CA GLN A 177 35.74 5.38 -20.21
C GLN A 177 35.40 6.59 -21.11
N ASP A 178 34.36 6.47 -21.95
CA ASP A 178 33.90 7.55 -22.82
C ASP A 178 32.85 8.42 -22.11
N THR A 179 33.19 9.69 -21.97
CA THR A 179 32.33 10.73 -21.37
C THR A 179 30.99 10.90 -22.12
N GLU A 180 30.98 10.74 -23.47
CA GLU A 180 29.75 10.89 -24.23
C GLU A 180 28.74 9.76 -23.92
N VAL A 181 29.22 8.54 -23.74
CA VAL A 181 28.38 7.41 -23.31
C VAL A 181 27.84 7.65 -21.93
N ASN A 182 28.69 8.11 -20.99
CA ASN A 182 28.24 8.46 -19.63
C ASN A 182 27.18 9.55 -19.63
N GLU A 183 27.37 10.60 -20.44
CA GLU A 183 26.39 11.69 -20.58
C GLU A 183 25.05 11.18 -21.11
N LYS A 184 25.06 10.42 -22.21
CA LYS A 184 23.85 9.85 -22.84
C LYS A 184 23.05 9.00 -21.86
N VAL A 185 23.71 8.10 -21.13
CA VAL A 185 23.05 7.19 -20.18
C VAL A 185 22.46 7.97 -19.00
N ASN A 186 23.26 8.85 -18.36
CA ASN A 186 22.78 9.61 -17.21
C ASN A 186 21.64 10.57 -17.57
N ARG A 187 21.76 11.26 -18.73
CA ARG A 187 20.71 12.13 -19.27
C ARG A 187 19.42 11.35 -19.52
N MET A 188 19.50 10.21 -20.18
CA MET A 188 18.36 9.33 -20.46
C MET A 188 17.68 8.89 -19.16
N ILE A 189 18.44 8.41 -18.16
CA ILE A 189 17.87 7.96 -16.87
C ILE A 189 17.16 9.10 -16.15
N LYS A 190 17.82 10.23 -15.93
CA LYS A 190 17.27 11.37 -15.19
C LYS A 190 16.06 11.97 -15.88
N ARG A 191 16.11 12.11 -17.22
CA ARG A 191 14.98 12.63 -17.99
C ARG A 191 13.78 11.69 -17.98
N THR A 192 14.00 10.38 -18.10
CA THR A 192 12.91 9.40 -18.03
C THR A 192 12.23 9.43 -16.67
N TRP A 193 13.00 9.42 -15.58
CA TRP A 193 12.42 9.48 -14.23
C TRP A 193 11.67 10.77 -13.97
N SER A 194 12.18 11.92 -14.42
CA SER A 194 11.47 13.20 -14.24
C SER A 194 10.12 13.23 -14.97
N VAL A 195 10.06 12.70 -16.21
CA VAL A 195 8.80 12.60 -16.96
C VAL A 195 7.82 11.62 -16.32
N VAL A 196 8.31 10.47 -15.87
CA VAL A 196 7.49 9.45 -15.20
C VAL A 196 6.86 10.00 -13.92
N MET A 197 7.64 10.71 -13.09
CA MET A 197 7.12 11.31 -11.86
C MET A 197 6.08 12.40 -12.14
N LEU A 198 6.25 13.17 -13.19
CA LEU A 198 5.24 14.16 -13.62
C LEU A 198 3.95 13.49 -14.10
N ILE A 199 4.04 12.43 -14.91
CA ILE A 199 2.84 11.71 -15.37
C ILE A 199 2.10 11.11 -14.17
N ALA A 200 2.82 10.48 -13.24
CA ALA A 200 2.23 9.89 -12.04
C ALA A 200 1.58 10.96 -11.15
N ASP A 201 2.24 12.09 -10.95
CA ASP A 201 1.70 13.22 -10.19
C ASP A 201 0.39 13.74 -10.79
N TYR A 202 0.43 14.12 -12.07
CA TYR A 202 -0.76 14.68 -12.71
C TYR A 202 -1.92 13.69 -12.79
N SER A 203 -1.66 12.41 -13.07
CA SER A 203 -2.71 11.41 -13.14
C SER A 203 -3.38 11.18 -11.78
N SER A 204 -2.62 10.99 -10.72
CA SER A 204 -3.17 10.77 -9.38
C SER A 204 -3.83 12.04 -8.81
N CYS A 205 -3.19 13.20 -9.00
CA CYS A 205 -3.76 14.49 -8.54
C CYS A 205 -5.07 14.82 -9.24
N LEU A 206 -5.12 14.70 -10.57
CA LEU A 206 -6.35 14.99 -11.33
C LEU A 206 -7.47 14.00 -10.98
N GLY A 207 -7.14 12.73 -10.76
CA GLY A 207 -8.09 11.73 -10.31
C GLY A 207 -8.71 12.08 -8.96
N LEU A 208 -7.88 12.44 -7.98
CA LEU A 208 -8.33 12.80 -6.64
C LEU A 208 -9.14 14.12 -6.64
N VAL A 209 -8.66 15.14 -7.36
CA VAL A 209 -9.38 16.41 -7.48
C VAL A 209 -10.73 16.20 -8.19
N TRP A 210 -10.79 15.32 -9.19
CA TRP A 210 -12.04 14.91 -9.82
C TRP A 210 -13.04 14.36 -8.80
N LEU A 211 -12.65 13.40 -7.95
CA LEU A 211 -13.52 12.84 -6.91
C LEU A 211 -14.03 13.94 -5.97
N CYS A 212 -13.15 14.80 -5.48
CA CYS A 212 -13.54 15.91 -4.61
C CYS A 212 -14.54 16.87 -5.28
N LEU A 213 -14.31 17.22 -6.55
CA LEU A 213 -15.21 18.11 -7.28
C LEU A 213 -16.59 17.47 -7.54
N ARG A 214 -16.63 16.18 -7.81
CA ARG A 214 -17.89 15.44 -7.96
C ARG A 214 -18.72 15.51 -6.67
N ILE A 215 -18.10 15.27 -5.53
CA ILE A 215 -18.76 15.37 -4.22
C ILE A 215 -19.25 16.81 -3.99
N VAL A 216 -18.42 17.82 -4.28
CA VAL A 216 -18.79 19.24 -4.08
C VAL A 216 -20.00 19.65 -4.92
N PHE A 217 -20.08 19.20 -6.20
CA PHE A 217 -21.11 19.67 -7.12
C PHE A 217 -22.33 18.76 -7.21
N GLU A 218 -22.20 17.49 -6.90
CA GLU A 218 -23.28 16.50 -7.05
C GLU A 218 -23.66 15.79 -5.74
N GLY A 219 -22.97 16.10 -4.64
CA GLY A 219 -23.29 15.59 -3.30
C GLY A 219 -22.88 14.12 -3.07
N GLY A 220 -22.31 13.43 -4.06
CA GLY A 220 -21.93 12.02 -3.92
C GLY A 220 -21.08 11.49 -5.05
N LEU A 221 -20.64 10.24 -4.94
CA LEU A 221 -19.83 9.53 -5.92
C LEU A 221 -20.61 8.37 -6.52
N THR A 222 -20.47 8.21 -7.83
CA THR A 222 -21.01 7.08 -8.57
C THR A 222 -19.94 6.00 -8.81
N PHE A 223 -20.34 4.80 -9.17
CA PHE A 223 -19.42 3.73 -9.61
C PHE A 223 -18.46 4.21 -10.72
N TRP A 224 -18.92 5.06 -11.64
CA TRP A 224 -18.09 5.60 -12.72
C TRP A 224 -17.02 6.57 -12.24
N ASP A 225 -17.25 7.32 -11.18
CA ASP A 225 -16.28 8.25 -10.60
C ASP A 225 -15.08 7.48 -10.01
N TYR A 226 -15.35 6.39 -9.30
CA TYR A 226 -14.30 5.46 -8.85
C TYR A 226 -13.57 4.80 -10.03
N GLY A 227 -14.29 4.49 -11.11
CA GLY A 227 -13.70 3.96 -12.34
C GLY A 227 -12.71 4.95 -12.97
N ILE A 228 -13.08 6.21 -13.08
CA ILE A 228 -12.21 7.29 -13.62
C ILE A 228 -10.97 7.46 -12.74
N TYR A 229 -11.14 7.51 -11.41
CA TYR A 229 -10.04 7.59 -10.46
C TYR A 229 -9.07 6.40 -10.61
N THR A 230 -9.61 5.19 -10.65
CA THR A 230 -8.81 3.97 -10.83
C THR A 230 -8.02 3.98 -12.14
N VAL A 231 -8.64 4.41 -13.24
CA VAL A 231 -7.95 4.54 -14.54
C VAL A 231 -6.83 5.57 -14.46
N ALA A 232 -7.05 6.71 -13.80
CA ALA A 232 -6.03 7.73 -13.62
C ALA A 232 -4.82 7.19 -12.84
N ASP A 233 -5.03 6.46 -11.74
CA ASP A 233 -3.96 5.83 -10.98
C ASP A 233 -3.23 4.72 -11.77
N LEU A 234 -3.97 3.94 -12.56
CA LEU A 234 -3.37 2.93 -13.45
C LEU A 234 -2.48 3.56 -14.52
N VAL A 235 -2.81 4.76 -15.02
CA VAL A 235 -1.93 5.52 -15.94
C VAL A 235 -0.61 5.87 -15.25
N GLY A 236 -0.65 6.35 -14.01
CA GLY A 236 0.55 6.63 -13.21
C GLY A 236 1.41 5.37 -12.99
N ALA A 237 0.79 4.27 -12.58
CA ALA A 237 1.47 2.99 -12.39
C ALA A 237 2.08 2.45 -13.70
N ALA A 238 1.35 2.52 -14.80
CA ALA A 238 1.84 2.13 -16.13
C ALA A 238 3.02 2.99 -16.59
N ALA A 239 3.02 4.30 -16.28
CA ALA A 239 4.14 5.19 -16.58
C ALA A 239 5.40 4.75 -15.82
N VAL A 240 5.28 4.39 -14.53
CA VAL A 240 6.42 3.89 -13.73
C VAL A 240 6.97 2.59 -14.32
N ILE A 241 6.12 1.61 -14.61
CA ILE A 241 6.52 0.32 -15.19
C ILE A 241 7.20 0.53 -16.54
N THR A 242 6.58 1.33 -17.42
CA THR A 242 7.13 1.65 -18.74
C THR A 242 8.46 2.38 -18.64
N GLY A 243 8.60 3.33 -17.72
CA GLY A 243 9.85 4.03 -17.45
C GLY A 243 10.99 3.10 -17.06
N ILE A 244 10.72 2.14 -16.16
CA ILE A 244 11.67 1.09 -15.77
C ILE A 244 12.12 0.26 -16.97
N LEU A 245 11.17 -0.20 -17.78
CA LEU A 245 11.46 -1.03 -18.96
C LEU A 245 12.27 -0.25 -20.01
N LEU A 246 11.89 1.01 -20.28
CA LEU A 246 12.61 1.89 -21.21
C LEU A 246 14.04 2.17 -20.76
N ILE A 247 14.25 2.46 -19.46
CA ILE A 247 15.59 2.70 -18.92
C ILE A 247 16.45 1.43 -19.10
N ARG A 248 15.91 0.26 -18.77
CA ARG A 248 16.63 -1.01 -18.91
C ARG A 248 17.01 -1.31 -20.36
N GLN A 249 16.05 -1.14 -21.28
CA GLN A 249 16.28 -1.41 -22.69
C GLN A 249 17.29 -0.43 -23.27
N ARG A 250 17.05 0.87 -23.18
CA ARG A 250 17.91 1.91 -23.77
C ARG A 250 19.32 1.90 -23.18
N ARG A 251 19.45 1.63 -21.87
CA ARG A 251 20.76 1.49 -21.23
C ARG A 251 21.53 0.33 -21.84
N ARG A 252 20.89 -0.84 -22.03
CA ARG A 252 21.53 -1.98 -22.70
C ARG A 252 21.97 -1.65 -24.12
N ASP A 253 21.10 -1.00 -24.89
CA ASP A 253 21.36 -0.64 -26.28
C ASP A 253 22.57 0.31 -26.38
N ILE A 254 22.62 1.35 -25.53
CA ILE A 254 23.76 2.30 -25.50
C ILE A 254 25.06 1.59 -25.11
N LEU A 255 25.03 0.80 -24.03
CA LEU A 255 26.22 0.14 -23.50
C LEU A 255 26.69 -1.03 -24.38
N SER A 256 25.82 -1.65 -25.18
CA SER A 256 26.22 -2.70 -26.13
C SER A 256 27.06 -2.18 -27.31
N LEU A 257 26.97 -0.89 -27.60
CA LEU A 257 27.72 -0.20 -28.63
C LEU A 257 28.97 0.49 -28.09
N ASP A 258 29.24 0.39 -26.80
CA ASP A 258 30.39 1.03 -26.17
C ASP A 258 31.70 0.27 -26.46
N PRO A 259 32.67 0.89 -27.12
CA PRO A 259 33.97 0.24 -27.42
C PRO A 259 34.89 0.20 -26.20
N HIS A 260 34.64 1.00 -25.16
CA HIS A 260 35.52 1.13 -24.00
C HIS A 260 34.77 0.97 -22.67
N PRO A 261 34.11 -0.19 -22.44
CA PRO A 261 33.36 -0.40 -21.23
C PRO A 261 34.23 -0.32 -19.98
N LEU A 262 33.73 0.35 -18.94
CA LEU A 262 34.43 0.38 -17.67
C LEU A 262 34.22 -0.96 -16.95
N LEU A 263 35.30 -1.72 -16.81
CA LEU A 263 35.27 -2.96 -16.04
C LEU A 263 35.58 -2.65 -14.58
N THR A 264 34.57 -2.69 -13.75
CA THR A 264 34.72 -2.57 -12.28
C THR A 264 34.42 -3.92 -11.64
N ASP A 265 35.30 -4.38 -10.75
CA ASP A 265 35.05 -5.56 -9.92
C ASP A 265 34.87 -5.13 -8.46
N ASP A 266 33.65 -4.71 -8.12
CA ASP A 266 33.25 -4.31 -6.77
C ASP A 266 32.49 -5.42 -6.02
N ASP A 267 32.62 -6.68 -6.48
CA ASP A 267 31.91 -7.85 -5.93
C ASP A 267 32.23 -8.10 -4.45
N GLU A 268 33.42 -7.70 -3.99
CA GLU A 268 33.82 -7.78 -2.58
C GLU A 268 32.85 -7.04 -1.65
N TYR A 269 32.29 -5.91 -2.12
CA TYR A 269 31.33 -5.13 -1.35
C TYR A 269 29.92 -5.73 -1.35
N TRP A 270 29.67 -6.74 -2.20
CA TRP A 270 28.40 -7.44 -2.30
C TRP A 270 28.45 -8.89 -1.77
N LYS A 271 29.59 -9.36 -1.29
CA LYS A 271 29.81 -10.74 -0.86
C LYS A 271 28.80 -11.27 0.16
N ASN A 272 28.22 -10.40 0.95
CA ASN A 272 27.23 -10.75 1.96
C ASN A 272 25.78 -10.79 1.41
N GLY A 273 25.60 -10.49 0.13
CA GLY A 273 24.29 -10.42 -0.52
C GLY A 273 23.62 -9.05 -0.42
N TRP A 274 24.28 -8.08 0.18
CA TRP A 274 23.94 -6.68 0.25
C TRP A 274 25.18 -5.82 0.06
N TYR A 275 24.97 -4.56 -0.33
CA TYR A 275 26.07 -3.62 -0.50
C TYR A 275 26.63 -3.15 0.84
N SER A 276 27.95 -3.21 0.98
CA SER A 276 28.65 -2.72 2.19
C SER A 276 30.02 -2.20 1.82
N ASN A 277 30.09 -0.91 1.48
CA ASN A 277 31.34 -0.23 1.11
C ASN A 277 31.61 0.95 2.03
N PRO A 278 32.63 0.90 2.90
CA PRO A 278 32.95 1.98 3.82
C PRO A 278 33.53 3.22 3.13
N TYR A 279 33.98 3.09 1.88
CA TYR A 279 34.56 4.19 1.09
C TYR A 279 33.50 4.93 0.26
N ASP A 280 32.30 4.36 0.10
CA ASP A 280 31.20 4.99 -0.60
C ASP A 280 30.30 5.74 0.39
N ARG A 281 30.21 7.08 0.21
CA ARG A 281 29.39 7.96 1.07
C ARG A 281 27.89 7.90 0.76
N HIS A 282 27.49 7.23 -0.32
CA HIS A 282 26.09 7.15 -0.68
C HIS A 282 25.37 6.12 0.20
N LEU A 283 24.26 6.54 0.81
CA LEU A 283 23.41 5.66 1.60
C LEU A 283 22.62 4.66 0.71
N PHE A 284 22.14 5.14 -0.44
CA PHE A 284 21.37 4.34 -1.38
C PHE A 284 22.18 4.11 -2.66
N VAL A 285 22.34 2.85 -3.04
CA VAL A 285 23.00 2.42 -4.29
C VAL A 285 22.05 1.57 -5.12
N GLU A 286 22.22 1.58 -6.44
CA GLU A 286 21.41 0.74 -7.31
C GLU A 286 21.67 -0.74 -7.02
N ASP A 287 20.59 -1.51 -6.92
CA ASP A 287 20.68 -2.93 -6.66
C ASP A 287 21.21 -3.69 -7.89
N ARG A 288 22.09 -4.66 -7.68
CA ARG A 288 22.72 -5.43 -8.76
C ARG A 288 21.80 -6.46 -9.39
N MET A 289 20.94 -7.06 -8.59
CA MET A 289 19.99 -8.06 -9.08
C MET A 289 18.80 -7.40 -9.78
N ASN A 290 18.45 -6.20 -9.32
CA ASN A 290 17.37 -5.42 -9.90
C ASN A 290 17.79 -3.96 -10.07
N SER A 291 18.25 -3.62 -11.26
CA SER A 291 18.71 -2.26 -11.60
C SER A 291 17.66 -1.16 -11.50
N SER A 292 16.44 -1.49 -11.11
CA SER A 292 15.35 -0.53 -10.86
C SER A 292 15.07 -0.34 -9.38
N SER A 293 15.72 -1.10 -8.52
CA SER A 293 15.65 -0.97 -7.07
C SER A 293 16.94 -0.40 -6.48
N TYR A 294 16.88 -0.01 -5.23
CA TYR A 294 18.02 0.51 -4.50
C TYR A 294 18.28 -0.33 -3.28
N SER A 295 19.56 -0.62 -3.04
CA SER A 295 20.06 -1.23 -1.82
C SER A 295 20.66 -0.18 -0.91
N LEU A 296 20.59 -0.43 0.40
CA LEU A 296 21.29 0.40 1.39
C LEU A 296 22.77 0.02 1.46
N ASN A 297 23.64 1.01 1.57
CA ASN A 297 25.02 0.79 1.92
C ASN A 297 25.11 0.46 3.43
N MET A 298 25.25 -0.83 3.76
CA MET A 298 25.30 -1.33 5.13
C MET A 298 26.52 -0.88 5.93
N ALA A 299 27.56 -0.37 5.25
CA ALA A 299 28.70 0.28 5.91
C ALA A 299 28.35 1.69 6.39
N HIS A 300 27.30 2.32 5.85
CA HIS A 300 26.88 3.66 6.25
C HIS A 300 26.10 3.61 7.57
N PRO A 301 26.44 4.46 8.60
CA PRO A 301 25.77 4.42 9.91
C PRO A 301 24.25 4.57 9.84
N ALA A 302 23.74 5.45 8.96
CA ALA A 302 22.31 5.66 8.78
C ALA A 302 21.58 4.42 8.22
N ALA A 303 22.23 3.49 7.54
CA ALA A 303 21.59 2.30 7.00
C ALA A 303 20.93 1.44 8.09
N LYS A 304 21.58 1.32 9.25
CA LYS A 304 21.08 0.57 10.41
C LYS A 304 19.79 1.19 10.96
N TRP A 305 19.74 2.52 11.03
CA TRP A 305 18.54 3.24 11.45
C TRP A 305 17.40 3.09 10.45
N TRP A 306 17.69 3.12 9.15
CA TRP A 306 16.69 2.88 8.12
C TRP A 306 16.12 1.47 8.18
N ILE A 307 16.96 0.45 8.41
CA ILE A 307 16.49 -0.92 8.58
C ILE A 307 15.66 -1.05 9.85
N ALA A 308 16.13 -0.51 10.98
CA ALA A 308 15.37 -0.54 12.22
C ALA A 308 14.01 0.14 12.08
N PHE A 309 13.96 1.29 11.41
CA PHE A 309 12.72 2.00 11.10
C PHE A 309 11.80 1.18 10.18
N ALA A 310 12.33 0.58 9.11
CA ALA A 310 11.55 -0.28 8.21
C ALA A 310 10.98 -1.49 8.95
N VAL A 311 11.78 -2.16 9.79
CA VAL A 311 11.32 -3.28 10.62
C VAL A 311 10.24 -2.82 11.60
N PHE A 312 10.41 -1.66 12.24
CA PHE A 312 9.38 -1.09 13.13
C PHE A 312 8.06 -0.84 12.38
N ILE A 313 8.09 -0.22 11.20
CA ILE A 313 6.89 0.01 10.39
C ILE A 313 6.24 -1.31 9.98
N CYS A 314 7.03 -2.32 9.59
CA CYS A 314 6.48 -3.65 9.26
C CYS A 314 5.80 -4.28 10.48
N ILE A 315 6.42 -4.24 11.67
CA ILE A 315 5.82 -4.77 12.90
C ILE A 315 4.54 -4.00 13.25
N ALA A 316 4.55 -2.67 13.17
CA ALA A 316 3.37 -1.85 13.43
C ALA A 316 2.23 -2.17 12.45
N ALA A 317 2.52 -2.25 11.15
CA ALA A 317 1.52 -2.62 10.14
C ALA A 317 0.92 -4.01 10.40
N VAL A 318 1.76 -5.01 10.69
CA VAL A 318 1.30 -6.37 11.03
C VAL A 318 0.44 -6.35 12.28
N SER A 319 0.85 -5.61 13.32
CA SER A 319 0.08 -5.50 14.55
C SER A 319 -1.31 -4.89 14.29
N VAL A 320 -1.38 -3.83 13.50
CA VAL A 320 -2.66 -3.24 13.07
C VAL A 320 -3.52 -4.26 12.31
N CYS A 321 -2.91 -5.00 11.36
CA CYS A 321 -3.63 -6.02 10.61
C CYS A 321 -4.17 -7.14 11.50
N ILE A 322 -3.40 -7.58 12.50
CA ILE A 322 -3.84 -8.60 13.46
C ILE A 322 -4.99 -8.05 14.32
N ILE A 323 -4.86 -6.82 14.81
CA ILE A 323 -5.91 -6.18 15.62
C ILE A 323 -7.21 -6.08 14.79
N LEU A 324 -7.13 -5.61 13.56
CA LEU A 324 -8.30 -5.54 12.67
C LEU A 324 -8.90 -6.93 12.39
N ALA A 325 -8.06 -7.95 12.18
CA ALA A 325 -8.53 -9.31 11.97
C ALA A 325 -9.26 -9.87 13.20
N VAL A 326 -8.78 -9.56 14.41
CA VAL A 326 -9.45 -9.94 15.66
C VAL A 326 -10.78 -9.20 15.82
N ILE A 327 -10.79 -7.88 15.56
CA ILE A 327 -12.01 -7.06 15.65
C ILE A 327 -13.07 -7.56 14.66
N LEU A 328 -12.71 -7.76 13.39
CA LEU A 328 -13.64 -8.27 12.38
C LEU A 328 -14.11 -9.69 12.69
N GLY A 329 -13.21 -10.53 13.21
CA GLY A 329 -13.56 -11.89 13.64
C GLY A 329 -14.52 -11.91 14.83
N ASP A 330 -14.38 -10.99 15.77
CA ASP A 330 -15.28 -10.85 16.90
C ASP A 330 -16.67 -10.34 16.46
N LEU A 331 -16.70 -9.38 15.54
CA LEU A 331 -17.95 -8.89 14.96
C LEU A 331 -18.75 -9.99 14.25
N ASP A 332 -18.09 -10.80 13.42
CA ASP A 332 -18.77 -11.88 12.70
C ASP A 332 -19.14 -13.08 13.58
N GLY A 333 -18.44 -13.29 14.70
CA GLY A 333 -18.63 -14.44 15.59
C GLY A 333 -19.44 -14.16 16.85
N SER A 334 -19.82 -12.91 17.08
CA SER A 334 -20.65 -12.50 18.21
C SER A 334 -22.12 -12.43 17.80
N SER A 335 -23.02 -12.43 18.80
CA SER A 335 -24.44 -12.15 18.63
C SER A 335 -24.85 -11.07 19.59
N PRO A 336 -25.89 -10.26 19.27
CA PRO A 336 -26.44 -9.27 20.20
C PRO A 336 -26.90 -9.93 21.48
N ASP A 337 -26.73 -9.22 22.61
CA ASP A 337 -27.25 -9.63 23.92
C ASP A 337 -28.05 -8.49 24.53
N LEU A 338 -29.26 -8.80 25.01
CA LEU A 338 -30.13 -7.85 25.72
C LEU A 338 -30.20 -8.24 27.17
N LYS A 339 -29.89 -7.29 28.05
CA LYS A 339 -30.08 -7.41 29.51
C LYS A 339 -31.07 -6.37 29.99
N ILE A 340 -32.13 -6.82 30.65
CA ILE A 340 -33.14 -5.96 31.26
C ILE A 340 -32.98 -6.04 32.77
N THR A 341 -32.87 -4.89 33.40
CA THR A 341 -32.94 -4.69 34.84
C THR A 341 -34.29 -4.10 35.23
N GLU A 342 -34.49 -3.74 36.52
CA GLU A 342 -35.78 -3.24 36.97
C GLU A 342 -36.28 -1.99 36.20
N ASP A 343 -35.36 -1.07 35.84
CA ASP A 343 -35.70 0.21 35.20
C ASP A 343 -34.95 0.50 33.89
N GLN A 344 -34.05 -0.39 33.45
CA GLN A 344 -33.18 -0.14 32.28
C GLN A 344 -33.00 -1.38 31.43
N GLY A 345 -32.93 -1.16 30.10
CA GLY A 345 -32.47 -2.11 29.12
C GLY A 345 -31.06 -1.75 28.65
N MET A 346 -30.23 -2.77 28.41
CA MET A 346 -28.89 -2.64 27.83
C MET A 346 -28.71 -3.67 26.72
N ILE A 347 -28.47 -3.18 25.54
CA ILE A 347 -28.09 -4.00 24.39
C ILE A 347 -26.58 -3.92 24.24
N SER A 348 -25.92 -5.05 24.07
CA SER A 348 -24.46 -5.11 23.80
C SER A 348 -24.16 -6.03 22.64
N TYR A 349 -23.24 -5.61 21.79
CA TYR A 349 -22.74 -6.39 20.66
C TYR A 349 -21.28 -6.03 20.36
N SER A 350 -20.36 -6.93 20.68
CA SER A 350 -18.92 -6.70 20.54
C SER A 350 -18.48 -5.43 21.30
N PHE A 351 -18.11 -4.37 20.56
CA PHE A 351 -17.64 -3.10 21.14
C PHE A 351 -18.72 -2.02 21.21
N TYR A 352 -19.95 -2.33 20.85
CA TYR A 352 -21.05 -1.38 20.80
C TYR A 352 -22.09 -1.72 21.86
N ASP A 353 -22.43 -0.74 22.65
CA ASP A 353 -23.45 -0.84 23.70
C ASP A 353 -24.47 0.27 23.54
N CYS A 354 -25.74 -0.05 23.81
CA CYS A 354 -26.82 0.92 23.92
C CYS A 354 -27.59 0.65 25.21
N SER A 355 -27.75 1.67 26.04
CA SER A 355 -28.56 1.60 27.23
C SER A 355 -29.72 2.60 27.14
N PHE A 356 -30.86 2.21 27.62
CA PHE A 356 -32.10 3.02 27.65
C PHE A 356 -32.91 2.71 28.90
N SER A 357 -33.60 3.70 29.42
CA SER A 357 -34.51 3.57 30.56
C SER A 357 -35.96 3.36 30.09
N ALA A 358 -36.81 2.86 30.99
CA ALA A 358 -38.21 2.59 30.69
C ALA A 358 -38.95 3.84 30.19
N ASP A 359 -38.67 5.01 30.78
CA ASP A 359 -39.28 6.30 30.45
C ASP A 359 -38.78 6.92 29.13
N GLU A 360 -37.66 6.44 28.58
CA GLU A 360 -37.14 6.86 27.27
C GLU A 360 -37.79 6.10 26.11
N ILE A 361 -38.43 4.97 26.33
CA ILE A 361 -39.05 4.17 25.28
C ILE A 361 -40.34 4.84 24.79
N GLN A 362 -40.28 5.40 23.56
CA GLN A 362 -41.46 6.00 22.92
C GLN A 362 -42.35 4.96 22.27
N SER A 363 -41.76 4.07 21.50
CA SER A 363 -42.44 2.93 20.86
C SER A 363 -41.53 1.73 20.72
N VAL A 364 -42.15 0.53 20.68
CA VAL A 364 -41.48 -0.73 20.37
C VAL A 364 -42.33 -1.48 19.34
N GLU A 365 -41.72 -1.80 18.22
CA GLU A 365 -42.41 -2.47 17.12
C GLU A 365 -41.62 -3.70 16.67
N LEU A 366 -42.36 -4.77 16.32
CA LEU A 366 -41.79 -5.94 15.66
C LEU A 366 -42.02 -5.80 14.16
N ILE A 367 -40.95 -5.71 13.38
CA ILE A 367 -41.00 -5.49 11.92
C ILE A 367 -40.36 -6.64 11.19
N SER A 368 -40.83 -6.93 9.97
CA SER A 368 -40.30 -8.01 9.14
C SER A 368 -39.10 -7.63 8.28
N GLU A 369 -38.93 -6.35 8.00
CA GLU A 369 -37.88 -5.81 7.18
C GLU A 369 -37.39 -4.47 7.70
N LEU A 370 -36.12 -4.15 7.48
CA LEU A 370 -35.61 -2.80 7.82
C LEU A 370 -36.33 -1.77 6.94
N PRO A 371 -36.79 -0.63 7.50
CA PRO A 371 -37.45 0.41 6.71
C PRO A 371 -36.59 0.85 5.51
N GLU A 372 -37.24 1.13 4.37
CA GLU A 372 -36.58 1.67 3.18
C GLU A 372 -36.07 3.08 3.46
N ASP A 373 -34.78 3.16 3.77
CA ASP A 373 -34.03 4.38 4.00
C ASP A 373 -32.61 4.20 3.50
N ASP A 374 -31.89 5.30 3.26
CA ASP A 374 -30.46 5.28 2.94
C ASP A 374 -29.69 5.46 4.25
N TYR A 375 -29.12 4.38 4.75
CA TYR A 375 -28.42 4.34 6.03
C TYR A 375 -26.92 4.51 5.83
N ASP A 376 -26.44 5.73 6.04
CA ASP A 376 -25.03 6.02 6.04
C ASP A 376 -24.37 5.59 7.35
N ARG A 377 -23.26 4.83 7.22
CA ARG A 377 -22.50 4.36 8.37
C ARG A 377 -21.64 5.48 8.96
N VAL A 378 -21.95 5.92 10.17
CA VAL A 378 -21.17 6.93 10.90
C VAL A 378 -20.00 6.29 11.66
N ASN A 379 -20.28 5.26 12.47
CA ASN A 379 -19.28 4.50 13.22
C ASN A 379 -19.82 3.11 13.52
N GLY A 380 -19.41 2.11 12.77
CA GLY A 380 -19.96 0.77 12.90
C GLY A 380 -19.29 -0.26 12.03
N GLY A 381 -19.70 -1.51 12.18
CA GLY A 381 -19.38 -2.64 11.34
C GLY A 381 -20.50 -2.92 10.35
N ASP A 382 -20.14 -3.06 9.10
CA ASP A 382 -21.00 -3.58 8.03
C ASP A 382 -20.19 -4.69 7.34
N THR A 383 -20.50 -5.94 7.71
CA THR A 383 -19.88 -7.13 7.14
C THR A 383 -20.93 -7.88 6.29
N ASP A 384 -20.54 -9.01 5.73
CA ASP A 384 -21.48 -9.85 4.98
C ASP A 384 -22.62 -10.36 5.88
N ASN A 385 -22.37 -10.52 7.19
CA ASN A 385 -23.29 -11.16 8.13
C ASN A 385 -23.99 -10.16 9.07
N VAL A 386 -23.39 -9.01 9.37
CA VAL A 386 -23.90 -8.12 10.43
C VAL A 386 -23.87 -6.65 10.07
N LEU A 387 -24.81 -5.90 10.66
CA LEU A 387 -24.85 -4.44 10.72
C LEU A 387 -24.84 -4.05 12.20
N VAL A 388 -23.78 -3.39 12.66
CA VAL A 388 -23.65 -3.02 14.08
C VAL A 388 -23.01 -1.65 14.25
N GLY A 389 -23.54 -0.86 15.18
CA GLY A 389 -23.02 0.47 15.53
C GLY A 389 -23.93 1.62 15.10
N TYR A 390 -23.33 2.80 14.90
CA TYR A 390 -24.03 4.05 14.61
C TYR A 390 -24.17 4.28 13.12
N PHE A 391 -25.40 4.56 12.70
CA PHE A 391 -25.78 4.89 11.33
C PHE A 391 -26.63 6.16 11.33
N GLU A 392 -26.75 6.82 10.21
CA GLU A 392 -27.62 7.95 9.99
C GLU A 392 -28.53 7.65 8.79
N GLY A 393 -29.83 7.59 9.01
CA GLY A 393 -30.83 7.43 7.95
C GLY A 393 -31.31 8.78 7.44
N GLU A 394 -31.49 8.92 6.13
CA GLU A 394 -32.00 10.18 5.54
C GLU A 394 -33.39 10.57 6.10
N LYS A 395 -34.25 9.58 6.38
CA LYS A 395 -35.59 9.77 6.91
C LYS A 395 -35.70 9.47 8.41
N THR A 396 -34.92 8.49 8.88
CA THR A 396 -34.99 7.96 10.24
C THR A 396 -34.12 8.75 11.23
N GLY A 397 -33.12 9.51 10.72
CA GLY A 397 -32.18 10.26 11.57
C GLY A 397 -31.11 9.36 12.21
N GLU A 398 -30.71 9.64 13.44
CA GLU A 398 -29.72 8.85 14.16
C GLU A 398 -30.25 7.45 14.48
N VAL A 399 -29.48 6.43 14.06
CA VAL A 399 -29.85 5.02 14.18
C VAL A 399 -28.72 4.23 14.82
N MET A 400 -29.07 3.36 15.75
CA MET A 400 -28.13 2.37 16.25
C MET A 400 -28.60 0.96 15.87
N MET A 401 -27.74 0.22 15.19
CA MET A 401 -28.08 -1.11 14.68
C MET A 401 -27.32 -2.20 15.43
N PHE A 402 -28.04 -3.25 15.80
CA PHE A 402 -27.54 -4.50 16.36
C PHE A 402 -28.18 -5.66 15.59
N LEU A 403 -27.82 -5.79 14.31
CA LEU A 403 -28.52 -6.66 13.39
C LEU A 403 -27.62 -7.76 12.83
N ILE A 404 -28.14 -8.97 12.83
CA ILE A 404 -27.66 -10.09 12.02
C ILE A 404 -28.46 -10.04 10.71
N LYS A 405 -27.76 -9.96 9.59
CA LYS A 405 -28.36 -9.87 8.27
C LYS A 405 -29.13 -11.16 7.95
N ASP A 406 -30.16 -11.03 7.14
CA ASP A 406 -31.03 -12.13 6.69
C ASP A 406 -31.85 -12.81 7.80
N GLU A 407 -31.76 -12.34 9.05
CA GLU A 407 -32.57 -12.83 10.16
C GLU A 407 -33.75 -11.92 10.43
N THR A 408 -34.93 -12.51 10.56
CA THR A 408 -36.20 -11.82 10.83
C THR A 408 -37.00 -12.54 11.92
N PRO A 409 -37.86 -11.85 12.72
CA PRO A 409 -38.20 -10.41 12.69
C PRO A 409 -37.12 -9.51 13.30
N LEU A 410 -37.29 -8.18 13.15
CA LEU A 410 -36.46 -7.13 13.78
C LEU A 410 -37.28 -6.41 14.83
N ILE A 411 -36.66 -5.96 15.92
CA ILE A 411 -37.24 -5.04 16.90
C ILE A 411 -36.79 -3.63 16.53
N ARG A 412 -37.74 -2.73 16.41
CA ARG A 412 -37.51 -1.28 16.31
C ARG A 412 -37.90 -0.64 17.64
N ILE A 413 -36.95 0.05 18.26
CA ILE A 413 -37.15 0.80 19.50
C ILE A 413 -36.95 2.28 19.18
N GLU A 414 -37.97 3.09 19.37
CA GLU A 414 -37.85 4.55 19.24
C GLU A 414 -37.51 5.17 20.60
N LEU A 415 -36.39 5.85 20.64
CA LEU A 415 -35.91 6.65 21.77
C LEU A 415 -35.98 8.14 21.40
N PRO A 416 -35.90 9.07 22.35
CA PRO A 416 -36.00 10.51 22.07
C PRO A 416 -34.98 11.04 21.03
N ASP A 417 -33.76 10.52 21.06
CA ASP A 417 -32.66 11.03 20.26
C ASP A 417 -32.22 10.07 19.13
N GLN A 418 -32.66 8.80 19.16
CA GLN A 418 -32.25 7.81 18.17
C GLN A 418 -33.23 6.64 18.03
N THR A 419 -33.20 5.96 16.90
CA THR A 419 -33.89 4.69 16.69
C THR A 419 -32.92 3.53 16.85
N VAL A 420 -33.29 2.47 17.55
CA VAL A 420 -32.49 1.26 17.73
C VAL A 420 -33.13 0.08 17.02
N PHE A 421 -32.35 -0.63 16.18
CA PHE A 421 -32.75 -1.88 15.57
C PHE A 421 -32.00 -3.04 16.17
N LEU A 422 -32.71 -4.11 16.53
CA LEU A 422 -32.17 -5.28 17.20
C LEU A 422 -32.80 -6.57 16.65
N ASN A 423 -32.00 -7.61 16.42
CA ASN A 423 -32.48 -8.98 16.19
C ASN A 423 -31.51 -10.02 16.76
N SER A 424 -31.88 -11.28 16.65
CA SER A 424 -31.03 -12.43 17.05
C SER A 424 -31.12 -13.53 16.03
N ASP A 425 -30.05 -14.33 15.90
CA ASP A 425 -29.99 -15.58 15.13
C ASP A 425 -30.57 -16.79 15.89
N ALA A 426 -30.88 -16.64 17.18
CA ALA A 426 -31.49 -17.71 17.96
C ALA A 426 -33.01 -17.74 17.78
N ASP A 427 -33.55 -18.91 17.44
CA ASP A 427 -35.00 -19.12 17.21
C ASP A 427 -35.84 -18.59 18.36
N GLY A 428 -36.76 -17.66 18.05
CA GLY A 428 -37.72 -17.10 19.01
C GLY A 428 -37.11 -16.12 20.04
N GLN A 429 -35.82 -15.81 19.94
CA GLN A 429 -35.18 -14.91 20.91
C GLN A 429 -35.55 -13.47 20.63
N THR A 430 -35.71 -13.06 19.38
CA THR A 430 -36.14 -11.71 19.02
C THR A 430 -37.52 -11.40 19.56
N GLU A 431 -38.50 -12.32 19.42
CA GLU A 431 -39.87 -12.18 19.96
C GLU A 431 -39.85 -12.11 21.49
N LYS A 432 -39.01 -12.92 22.13
CA LYS A 432 -38.87 -12.89 23.58
C LYS A 432 -38.31 -11.54 24.04
N TRP A 433 -37.30 -11.00 23.40
CA TRP A 433 -36.77 -9.66 23.68
C TRP A 433 -37.82 -8.57 23.46
N TYR A 434 -38.64 -8.71 22.41
CA TYR A 434 -39.76 -7.79 22.17
C TYR A 434 -40.73 -7.77 23.33
N GLU A 435 -41.10 -8.94 23.86
CA GLU A 435 -41.98 -9.02 25.07
C GLU A 435 -41.32 -8.42 26.31
N GLU A 436 -40.04 -8.68 26.54
CA GLU A 436 -39.28 -8.17 27.68
C GLU A 436 -39.16 -6.64 27.63
N ILE A 437 -38.91 -6.04 26.46
CA ILE A 437 -38.82 -4.58 26.29
C ILE A 437 -40.21 -3.93 26.48
N ASN A 438 -41.27 -4.53 25.97
CA ASN A 438 -42.62 -4.02 26.20
C ASN A 438 -43.00 -4.08 27.69
N MET A 439 -42.65 -5.14 28.41
CA MET A 439 -42.84 -5.22 29.85
C MET A 439 -42.05 -4.17 30.63
N LEU A 440 -40.87 -3.78 30.13
CA LEU A 440 -40.09 -2.69 30.70
C LEU A 440 -40.77 -1.33 30.48
N ARG A 441 -41.26 -1.04 29.26
CA ARG A 441 -41.96 0.20 28.91
C ARG A 441 -43.24 0.41 29.69
N ASP A 442 -44.01 -0.66 29.95
CA ASP A 442 -45.33 -0.61 30.58
C ASP A 442 -45.24 -0.49 32.13
N LYS A 443 -44.06 -0.41 32.72
CA LYS A 443 -43.81 -0.17 34.13
C LYS A 443 -43.88 1.30 34.50
#